data_bec98bb0e6da69a1ddd2fa74d83f5613
#
_entry.id   bec98bb0e6da69a1ddd2fa74d83f5613
#
_cell.length_a   1.000
_cell.length_b   1.000
_cell.length_c   1.000
_cell.angle_alpha   90.00
_cell.angle_beta   90.00
_cell.angle_gamma   90.00
#
_symmetry.space_group_name_H-M   'P 1'
#
loop_
_entity.id
_entity.type
_entity.pdbx_description
1 polymer ?
#
loop_
_entity_poly.entity_id
_entity_poly.type
_entity_poly.pdbx_seq_one_letter_code
_entity_poly.pdbx_strand_id
1 'polypeptide(L)'
;MVKQKINYKSSLAYYDIAIFVKDYISENTVIVCIGTDKCIGDCLGPLVGTFLKESSFPLPVYGTIESPIHALNIDNRINEIKKIHPNASIIGIDACLGDTKSIGEIHTRDYPIHPGKGVGKSLPDVGTISIIGIIDSSDSYDFFTSRSIRLYLVMEMSKVITHGLTHAYDLFLD
;
A
#
# COMPACT_ATOMS: atom_id res chain seq x y z
N MET A 1 3.12 15.28 4.06
CA MET A 1 3.55 14.99 5.46
C MET A 1 2.88 13.70 5.92
N VAL A 2 3.51 12.85 6.74
CA VAL A 2 2.82 11.71 7.37
C VAL A 2 1.69 12.28 8.23
N LYS A 3 0.45 11.85 7.99
CA LYS A 3 -0.72 12.34 8.73
C LYS A 3 -0.94 11.52 10.01
N GLN A 4 -0.82 10.20 9.90
CA GLN A 4 -1.03 9.30 11.03
C GLN A 4 0.01 8.19 10.99
N LYS A 5 0.35 7.69 12.19
CA LYS A 5 1.13 6.48 12.42
C LYS A 5 0.26 5.55 13.26
N ILE A 6 -0.16 4.46 12.67
CA ILE A 6 -1.18 3.56 13.22
C ILE A 6 -0.51 2.21 13.49
N ASN A 7 -0.53 1.73 14.72
CA ASN A 7 -0.07 0.37 15.01
C ASN A 7 -1.11 -0.64 14.54
N TYR A 8 -0.71 -1.62 13.72
CA TYR A 8 -1.63 -2.61 13.16
C TYR A 8 -2.38 -3.44 14.22
N LYS A 9 -1.85 -3.54 15.45
CA LYS A 9 -2.48 -4.24 16.58
C LYS A 9 -3.55 -3.42 17.30
N SER A 10 -3.68 -2.13 17.00
CA SER A 10 -4.76 -1.33 17.55
C SER A 10 -6.11 -1.87 17.08
N SER A 11 -7.05 -2.03 17.99
CA SER A 11 -8.41 -2.48 17.65
C SER A 11 -9.16 -1.52 16.72
N LEU A 12 -8.74 -0.26 16.66
CA LEU A 12 -9.31 0.78 15.80
C LEU A 12 -8.42 1.10 14.59
N ALA A 13 -7.35 0.33 14.32
CA ALA A 13 -6.41 0.62 13.24
C ALA A 13 -7.11 0.77 11.87
N TYR A 14 -8.05 -0.11 11.54
CA TYR A 14 -8.82 -0.03 10.30
C TYR A 14 -9.68 1.24 10.25
N TYR A 15 -10.26 1.66 11.37
CA TYR A 15 -11.10 2.85 11.46
C TYR A 15 -10.28 4.14 11.26
N ASP A 16 -9.10 4.22 11.89
CA ASP A 16 -8.19 5.36 11.71
C ASP A 16 -7.76 5.50 10.24
N ILE A 17 -7.46 4.38 9.56
CA ILE A 17 -7.20 4.35 8.12
C ILE A 17 -8.43 4.84 7.34
N ALA A 18 -9.62 4.35 7.68
CA ALA A 18 -10.85 4.70 6.99
C ALA A 18 -11.18 6.20 7.09
N ILE A 19 -11.05 6.78 8.28
CA ILE A 19 -11.28 8.22 8.50
C ILE A 19 -10.31 9.08 7.67
N PHE A 20 -9.05 8.67 7.52
CA PHE A 20 -8.13 9.39 6.66
C PHE A 20 -8.48 9.24 5.18
N VAL A 21 -8.80 8.02 4.75
CA VAL A 21 -8.98 7.68 3.33
C VAL A 21 -10.29 8.21 2.76
N LYS A 22 -11.38 8.25 3.54
CA LYS A 22 -12.71 8.64 3.07
C LYS A 22 -12.73 9.99 2.36
N ASP A 23 -11.91 10.95 2.81
CA ASP A 23 -11.84 12.28 2.23
C ASP A 23 -11.17 12.32 0.83
N TYR A 24 -10.58 11.20 0.40
CA TYR A 24 -9.90 11.02 -0.88
C TYR A 24 -10.59 10.01 -1.79
N ILE A 25 -11.65 9.34 -1.31
CA ILE A 25 -12.45 8.42 -2.13
C ILE A 25 -13.46 9.20 -2.96
N SER A 26 -13.60 8.76 -4.18
CA SER A 26 -14.63 9.19 -5.15
C SER A 26 -14.94 8.03 -6.08
N GLU A 27 -15.98 8.16 -6.91
CA GLU A 27 -16.30 7.19 -7.97
C GLU A 27 -15.13 6.96 -8.96
N ASN A 28 -14.25 7.94 -9.09
CA ASN A 28 -13.07 7.88 -9.96
C ASN A 28 -11.79 7.48 -9.21
N THR A 29 -11.89 6.90 -8.02
CA THR A 29 -10.71 6.46 -7.28
C THR A 29 -10.23 5.09 -7.75
N VAL A 30 -8.91 4.93 -7.85
CA VAL A 30 -8.22 3.68 -8.21
C VAL A 30 -7.23 3.31 -7.13
N ILE A 31 -7.22 2.07 -6.69
CA ILE A 31 -6.24 1.54 -5.75
C ILE A 31 -5.08 0.91 -6.53
N VAL A 32 -3.86 1.34 -6.23
CA VAL A 32 -2.63 0.80 -6.83
C VAL A 32 -1.72 0.26 -5.74
N CYS A 33 -1.55 -1.05 -5.74
CA CYS A 33 -0.74 -1.78 -4.78
C CYS A 33 0.61 -2.13 -5.41
N ILE A 34 1.70 -1.69 -4.77
CA ILE A 34 3.06 -1.89 -5.27
C ILE A 34 3.75 -2.98 -4.47
N GLY A 35 4.55 -3.79 -5.15
CA GLY A 35 5.37 -4.83 -4.54
C GLY A 35 5.41 -6.12 -5.36
N THR A 36 5.94 -7.19 -4.77
CA THR A 36 6.07 -8.50 -5.40
C THR A 36 5.94 -9.63 -4.37
N ASP A 37 5.37 -10.75 -4.77
CA ASP A 37 5.29 -12.00 -4.01
C ASP A 37 6.63 -12.75 -3.90
N LYS A 38 7.63 -12.35 -4.69
CA LYS A 38 8.98 -12.96 -4.67
C LYS A 38 9.79 -12.62 -3.40
N CYS A 39 9.34 -11.65 -2.63
CA CYS A 39 9.96 -11.23 -1.38
C CYS A 39 8.86 -10.96 -0.34
N ILE A 40 8.93 -11.63 0.81
CA ILE A 40 7.92 -11.50 1.87
C ILE A 40 7.75 -10.04 2.30
N GLY A 41 8.83 -9.29 2.45
CA GLY A 41 8.79 -7.88 2.83
C GLY A 41 8.08 -6.99 1.82
N ASP A 42 8.14 -7.35 0.55
CA ASP A 42 7.55 -6.57 -0.56
C ASP A 42 6.15 -7.06 -0.95
N CYS A 43 5.61 -8.04 -0.22
CA CYS A 43 4.33 -8.69 -0.54
C CYS A 43 3.10 -7.93 0.02
N LEU A 44 3.28 -6.91 0.87
CA LEU A 44 2.19 -6.21 1.53
C LEU A 44 1.19 -5.62 0.53
N GLY A 45 1.66 -4.85 -0.44
CA GLY A 45 0.80 -4.26 -1.48
C GLY A 45 0.04 -5.34 -2.27
N PRO A 46 0.71 -6.33 -2.89
CA PRO A 46 0.05 -7.44 -3.58
C PRO A 46 -0.99 -8.20 -2.76
N LEU A 47 -0.76 -8.40 -1.46
CA LEU A 47 -1.74 -9.02 -0.56
C LEU A 47 -2.97 -8.15 -0.37
N VAL A 48 -2.79 -6.84 -0.10
CA VAL A 48 -3.92 -5.89 -0.02
C VAL A 48 -4.75 -5.91 -1.30
N GLY A 49 -4.08 -5.82 -2.46
CA GLY A 49 -4.77 -5.85 -3.76
C GLY A 49 -5.54 -7.14 -3.98
N THR A 50 -4.99 -8.29 -3.58
CA THR A 50 -5.64 -9.60 -3.67
C THR A 50 -6.86 -9.65 -2.75
N PHE A 51 -6.73 -9.28 -1.47
CA PHE A 51 -7.83 -9.30 -0.51
C PHE A 51 -8.97 -8.35 -0.89
N LEU A 52 -8.67 -7.17 -1.45
CA LEU A 52 -9.68 -6.26 -1.97
C LEU A 52 -10.48 -6.90 -3.13
N LYS A 53 -9.80 -7.55 -4.07
CA LYS A 53 -10.48 -8.24 -5.18
C LYS A 53 -11.32 -9.43 -4.71
N GLU A 54 -10.80 -10.22 -3.79
CA GLU A 54 -11.52 -11.36 -3.21
C GLU A 54 -12.77 -10.94 -2.43
N SER A 55 -12.72 -9.76 -1.79
CA SER A 55 -13.89 -9.18 -1.09
C SER A 55 -14.87 -8.44 -2.02
N SER A 56 -14.67 -8.47 -3.34
CA SER A 56 -15.48 -7.74 -4.31
C SER A 56 -15.52 -6.23 -4.05
N PHE A 57 -14.39 -5.65 -3.66
CA PHE A 57 -14.25 -4.21 -3.44
C PHE A 57 -14.66 -3.44 -4.70
N PRO A 58 -15.52 -2.41 -4.59
CA PRO A 58 -16.22 -1.86 -5.75
C PRO A 58 -15.38 -0.95 -6.65
N LEU A 59 -14.26 -0.40 -6.16
CA LEU A 59 -13.38 0.44 -6.95
C LEU A 59 -12.30 -0.38 -7.69
N PRO A 60 -11.74 0.11 -8.81
CA PRO A 60 -10.67 -0.57 -9.53
C PRO A 60 -9.43 -0.78 -8.66
N VAL A 61 -8.90 -2.01 -8.64
CA VAL A 61 -7.70 -2.41 -7.88
C VAL A 61 -6.67 -3.01 -8.83
N TYR A 62 -5.44 -2.53 -8.76
CA TYR A 62 -4.28 -2.98 -9.52
C TYR A 62 -3.13 -3.36 -8.62
N GLY A 63 -2.37 -4.38 -8.98
CA GLY A 63 -1.25 -4.88 -8.18
C GLY A 63 -1.72 -5.94 -7.18
N THR A 64 -1.96 -7.15 -7.66
CA THR A 64 -2.30 -8.34 -6.87
C THR A 64 -1.12 -9.31 -6.86
N ILE A 65 -1.21 -10.40 -6.09
CA ILE A 65 -0.23 -11.49 -6.13
C ILE A 65 -0.17 -12.10 -7.54
N GLU A 66 -1.31 -12.29 -8.19
CA GLU A 66 -1.37 -12.83 -9.56
C GLU A 66 -0.80 -11.86 -10.61
N SER A 67 -0.99 -10.55 -10.43
CA SER A 67 -0.57 -9.51 -11.37
C SER A 67 0.11 -8.34 -10.62
N PRO A 68 1.33 -8.54 -10.12
CA PRO A 68 2.00 -7.55 -9.27
C PRO A 68 2.51 -6.34 -10.07
N ILE A 69 2.58 -5.20 -9.40
CA ILE A 69 3.21 -3.97 -9.90
C ILE A 69 4.48 -3.74 -9.09
N HIS A 70 5.62 -3.81 -9.73
CA HIS A 70 6.93 -3.73 -9.10
C HIS A 70 7.92 -2.90 -9.92
N ALA A 71 9.11 -2.65 -9.41
CA ALA A 71 10.11 -1.74 -10.00
C ALA A 71 10.48 -2.02 -11.46
N LEU A 72 10.22 -3.22 -11.99
CA LEU A 72 10.56 -3.57 -13.39
C LEU A 72 9.39 -3.28 -14.36
N ASN A 73 8.16 -3.14 -13.89
CA ASN A 73 7.00 -2.94 -14.76
C ASN A 73 6.15 -1.71 -14.41
N ILE A 74 6.49 -1.01 -13.34
CA ILE A 74 5.68 0.08 -12.77
C ILE A 74 5.39 1.20 -13.79
N ASP A 75 6.38 1.60 -14.61
CA ASP A 75 6.22 2.63 -15.64
C ASP A 75 5.10 2.28 -16.62
N ASN A 76 5.16 1.06 -17.16
CA ASN A 76 4.19 0.57 -18.14
C ASN A 76 2.82 0.44 -17.49
N ARG A 77 2.76 -0.15 -16.29
CA ARG A 77 1.50 -0.40 -15.57
C ARG A 77 0.78 0.90 -15.18
N ILE A 78 1.53 1.90 -14.67
CA ILE A 78 0.95 3.21 -14.34
C ILE A 78 0.45 3.93 -15.59
N ASN A 79 1.18 3.85 -16.70
CA ASN A 79 0.73 4.43 -17.96
C ASN A 79 -0.54 3.75 -18.52
N GLU A 80 -0.66 2.43 -18.39
CA GLU A 80 -1.88 1.68 -18.75
C GLU A 80 -3.07 2.11 -17.88
N ILE A 81 -2.87 2.17 -16.54
CA ILE A 81 -3.90 2.59 -15.59
C ILE A 81 -4.40 4.01 -15.91
N LYS A 82 -3.49 4.95 -16.17
CA LYS A 82 -3.84 6.33 -16.53
C LYS A 82 -4.58 6.45 -17.86
N LYS A 83 -4.34 5.54 -18.81
CA LYS A 83 -5.09 5.49 -20.08
C LYS A 83 -6.52 4.97 -19.88
N ILE A 84 -6.69 3.97 -19.00
CA ILE A 84 -8.01 3.38 -18.69
C ILE A 84 -8.81 4.34 -17.79
N HIS A 85 -8.14 5.02 -16.87
CA HIS A 85 -8.72 5.92 -15.87
C HIS A 85 -8.07 7.31 -15.93
N PRO A 86 -8.30 8.12 -16.98
CA PRO A 86 -7.52 9.35 -17.25
C PRO A 86 -7.62 10.43 -16.18
N ASN A 87 -8.68 10.45 -15.38
CA ASN A 87 -8.91 11.44 -14.34
C ASN A 87 -8.98 10.81 -12.93
N ALA A 88 -8.44 9.61 -12.77
CA ALA A 88 -8.53 8.92 -11.50
C ALA A 88 -7.66 9.56 -10.41
N SER A 89 -8.22 9.67 -9.22
CA SER A 89 -7.43 9.81 -7.99
C SER A 89 -6.86 8.44 -7.63
N ILE A 90 -5.55 8.36 -7.48
CA ILE A 90 -4.88 7.10 -7.16
C ILE A 90 -4.51 7.07 -5.68
N ILE A 91 -4.91 6.00 -4.99
CA ILE A 91 -4.43 5.66 -3.64
C ILE A 91 -3.35 4.60 -3.78
N GLY A 92 -2.12 4.94 -3.40
CA GLY A 92 -0.98 4.03 -3.48
C GLY A 92 -0.80 3.22 -2.19
N ILE A 93 -0.53 1.92 -2.33
CA ILE A 93 -0.24 1.00 -1.21
C ILE A 93 1.14 0.39 -1.43
N ASP A 94 2.01 0.43 -0.41
CA ASP A 94 3.37 -0.11 -0.51
C ASP A 94 3.90 -0.54 0.88
N ALA A 95 4.98 -1.30 0.87
CA ALA A 95 5.79 -1.60 2.05
C ALA A 95 7.02 -0.72 2.10
N CYS A 96 7.54 -0.47 3.30
CA CYS A 96 8.75 0.32 3.47
C CYS A 96 9.57 -0.21 4.65
N LEU A 97 10.86 0.07 4.62
CA LEU A 97 11.73 -0.02 5.78
C LEU A 97 11.63 1.27 6.60
N GLY A 98 11.80 1.18 7.90
CA GLY A 98 11.76 2.33 8.80
C GLY A 98 12.66 2.12 10.02
N ASP A 99 12.42 2.89 11.07
CA ASP A 99 13.09 2.65 12.35
C ASP A 99 12.61 1.35 13.00
N THR A 100 13.47 0.66 13.71
CA THR A 100 13.14 -0.60 14.42
C THR A 100 11.88 -0.47 15.28
N LYS A 101 11.67 0.69 15.92
CA LYS A 101 10.50 0.96 16.77
C LYS A 101 9.20 1.14 15.99
N SER A 102 9.29 1.42 14.69
CA SER A 102 8.15 1.65 13.80
C SER A 102 7.69 0.38 13.08
N ILE A 103 8.35 -0.76 13.28
CA ILE A 103 7.92 -2.02 12.67
C ILE A 103 6.51 -2.37 13.13
N GLY A 104 5.60 -2.59 12.16
CA GLY A 104 4.18 -2.82 12.41
C GLY A 104 3.32 -1.55 12.43
N GLU A 105 3.92 -0.38 12.19
CA GLU A 105 3.15 0.84 11.93
C GLU A 105 2.65 0.89 10.48
N ILE A 106 1.43 1.40 10.31
CA ILE A 106 0.83 1.77 9.03
C ILE A 106 0.79 3.30 8.99
N HIS A 107 1.45 3.88 8.00
CA HIS A 107 1.53 5.33 7.83
C HIS A 107 0.58 5.78 6.73
N THR A 108 -0.37 6.67 7.04
CA THR A 108 -1.17 7.38 6.06
C THR A 108 -0.49 8.69 5.69
N ARG A 109 -0.41 9.00 4.38
CA ARG A 109 0.35 10.13 3.84
C ARG A 109 -0.45 10.88 2.80
N ASP A 110 -0.44 12.20 2.85
CA ASP A 110 -1.08 13.10 1.88
C ASP A 110 -0.17 13.41 0.66
N TYR A 111 0.65 12.45 0.28
CA TYR A 111 1.55 12.54 -0.87
C TYR A 111 1.78 11.16 -1.50
N PRO A 112 2.26 11.14 -2.74
CA PRO A 112 2.46 9.89 -3.47
C PRO A 112 3.54 8.99 -2.87
N ILE A 113 3.54 7.73 -3.30
CA ILE A 113 4.70 6.86 -3.14
C ILE A 113 5.78 7.33 -4.10
N HIS A 114 7.02 7.35 -3.64
CA HIS A 114 8.22 7.55 -4.45
C HIS A 114 8.98 6.23 -4.59
N PRO A 115 8.61 5.35 -5.54
CA PRO A 115 9.23 4.04 -5.68
C PRO A 115 10.70 4.16 -6.07
N GLY A 116 11.50 3.14 -5.75
CA GLY A 116 12.87 3.03 -6.23
C GLY A 116 13.92 3.80 -5.43
N LYS A 117 13.57 4.57 -4.41
CA LYS A 117 14.57 5.21 -3.52
C LYS A 117 15.54 4.19 -2.91
N GLY A 118 15.07 2.98 -2.61
CA GLY A 118 15.88 1.89 -2.06
C GLY A 118 16.79 1.20 -3.08
N VAL A 119 16.59 1.41 -4.38
CA VAL A 119 17.36 0.77 -5.47
C VAL A 119 18.04 1.77 -6.41
N GLY A 120 18.05 3.06 -6.04
CA GLY A 120 18.74 4.11 -6.80
C GLY A 120 18.15 4.39 -8.18
N LYS A 121 16.89 4.02 -8.44
CA LYS A 121 16.17 4.28 -9.69
C LYS A 121 15.19 5.42 -9.53
N SER A 122 15.12 6.32 -10.51
CA SER A 122 14.04 7.30 -10.63
C SER A 122 12.85 6.61 -11.29
N LEU A 123 11.84 6.26 -10.50
CA LEU A 123 10.58 5.69 -10.96
C LEU A 123 9.46 6.74 -10.79
N PRO A 124 8.35 6.63 -11.54
CA PRO A 124 7.25 7.59 -11.44
C PRO A 124 6.61 7.56 -10.06
N ASP A 125 6.20 8.72 -9.61
CA ASP A 125 5.40 8.85 -8.40
C ASP A 125 4.04 8.18 -8.59
N VAL A 126 3.58 7.47 -7.54
CA VAL A 126 2.32 6.72 -7.57
C VAL A 126 1.38 7.21 -6.48
N GLY A 127 0.22 7.68 -6.93
CA GLY A 127 -0.87 8.09 -6.06
C GLY A 127 -0.95 9.59 -5.82
N THR A 128 -2.08 10.01 -5.31
CA THR A 128 -2.33 11.32 -4.71
C THR A 128 -2.02 11.26 -3.22
N ILE A 129 -2.42 10.16 -2.61
CA ILE A 129 -2.11 9.78 -1.23
C ILE A 129 -1.51 8.38 -1.19
N SER A 130 -0.93 8.02 -0.06
CA SER A 130 -0.38 6.68 0.11
C SER A 130 -0.61 6.10 1.51
N ILE A 131 -0.70 4.77 1.57
CA ILE A 131 -0.72 3.97 2.79
C ILE A 131 0.49 3.06 2.77
N ILE A 132 1.37 3.21 3.75
CA ILE A 132 2.66 2.51 3.78
C ILE A 132 2.76 1.65 5.04
N GLY A 133 3.03 0.36 4.87
CA GLY A 133 3.34 -0.52 5.98
C GLY A 133 4.84 -0.55 6.28
N ILE A 134 5.24 -0.31 7.52
CA ILE A 134 6.63 -0.46 7.96
C ILE A 134 6.84 -1.91 8.39
N ILE A 135 7.58 -2.66 7.57
CA ILE A 135 7.69 -4.13 7.70
C ILE A 135 9.00 -4.60 8.30
N ASP A 136 10.04 -3.78 8.25
CA ASP A 136 11.36 -4.06 8.81
C ASP A 136 12.17 -2.78 9.04
N SER A 137 13.34 -2.93 9.67
CA SER A 137 14.25 -1.83 10.00
C SER A 137 15.18 -1.50 8.82
N SER A 138 15.45 -0.20 8.64
CA SER A 138 16.48 0.30 7.73
C SER A 138 17.91 0.25 8.30
N ASP A 139 18.06 -0.10 9.60
CA ASP A 139 19.32 0.01 10.33
C ASP A 139 20.36 -1.07 9.97
N SER A 140 20.03 -2.03 9.13
CA SER A 140 20.96 -3.08 8.73
C SER A 140 21.44 -2.89 7.30
N TYR A 141 22.75 -2.82 7.18
CA TYR A 141 23.52 -2.63 5.94
C TYR A 141 23.35 -3.74 4.88
N ASP A 142 22.71 -4.86 5.22
CA ASP A 142 22.58 -5.99 4.32
C ASP A 142 21.15 -6.10 3.75
N PHE A 143 20.89 -5.37 2.68
CA PHE A 143 19.67 -5.50 1.87
C PHE A 143 19.42 -6.91 1.33
N PHE A 144 20.42 -7.80 1.35
CA PHE A 144 20.41 -9.14 0.76
C PHE A 144 20.54 -10.28 1.74
N THR A 145 20.77 -10.02 3.02
CA THR A 145 20.70 -11.10 4.01
C THR A 145 19.24 -11.38 4.33
N SER A 146 18.86 -12.64 4.24
CA SER A 146 17.53 -13.18 4.55
C SER A 146 17.10 -12.80 5.96
N ARG A 147 16.54 -11.60 6.11
CA ARG A 147 15.89 -11.21 7.36
C ARG A 147 14.66 -12.06 7.50
N SER A 148 14.44 -12.54 8.67
CA SER A 148 13.25 -13.29 9.01
C SER A 148 12.03 -12.36 9.15
N ILE A 149 11.68 -11.61 8.07
CA ILE A 149 10.40 -10.90 8.03
C ILE A 149 9.32 -11.97 8.11
N ARG A 150 8.51 -11.89 9.15
CA ARG A 150 7.44 -12.88 9.33
C ARG A 150 6.28 -12.57 8.38
N LEU A 151 5.94 -13.55 7.54
CA LEU A 151 4.75 -13.47 6.68
C LEU A 151 3.49 -13.12 7.48
N TYR A 152 3.38 -13.62 8.72
CA TYR A 152 2.28 -13.29 9.62
C TYR A 152 2.12 -11.77 9.83
N LEU A 153 3.22 -11.02 10.04
CA LEU A 153 3.19 -9.58 10.18
C LEU A 153 2.61 -8.91 8.92
N VAL A 154 3.15 -9.27 7.76
CA VAL A 154 2.74 -8.70 6.48
C VAL A 154 1.26 -9.00 6.19
N MET A 155 0.82 -10.23 6.46
CA MET A 155 -0.58 -10.63 6.28
C MET A 155 -1.53 -9.87 7.21
N GLU A 156 -1.21 -9.73 8.50
CA GLU A 156 -2.09 -9.02 9.43
C GLU A 156 -2.17 -7.52 9.08
N MET A 157 -1.04 -6.89 8.73
CA MET A 157 -1.05 -5.51 8.26
C MET A 157 -1.88 -5.35 6.98
N SER A 158 -1.75 -6.29 6.03
CA SER A 158 -2.54 -6.26 4.79
C SER A 158 -4.04 -6.38 5.05
N LYS A 159 -4.46 -7.24 5.99
CA LYS A 159 -5.87 -7.36 6.39
C LYS A 159 -6.40 -6.06 7.01
N VAL A 160 -5.62 -5.43 7.88
CA VAL A 160 -6.00 -4.15 8.51
C VAL A 160 -6.16 -3.05 7.46
N ILE A 161 -5.23 -2.95 6.49
CA ILE A 161 -5.32 -1.97 5.40
C ILE A 161 -6.54 -2.25 4.53
N THR A 162 -6.77 -3.52 4.14
CA THR A 162 -7.93 -3.93 3.35
C THR A 162 -9.23 -3.54 4.05
N HIS A 163 -9.36 -3.86 5.33
CA HIS A 163 -10.53 -3.52 6.12
C HIS A 163 -10.73 -2.00 6.23
N GLY A 164 -9.64 -1.24 6.41
CA GLY A 164 -9.68 0.22 6.42
C GLY A 164 -10.17 0.83 5.11
N LEU A 165 -9.69 0.30 3.97
CA LEU A 165 -10.14 0.75 2.64
C LEU A 165 -11.60 0.41 2.37
N THR A 166 -12.04 -0.80 2.74
CA THR A 166 -13.45 -1.21 2.62
C THR A 166 -14.34 -0.32 3.46
N HIS A 167 -13.99 -0.10 4.72
CA HIS A 167 -14.76 0.76 5.61
C HIS A 167 -14.76 2.24 5.17
N ALA A 168 -13.65 2.73 4.59
CA ALA A 168 -13.60 4.07 4.00
C ALA A 168 -14.59 4.24 2.84
N TYR A 169 -14.75 3.20 2.02
CA TYR A 169 -15.74 3.20 0.96
C TYR A 169 -17.17 3.19 1.49
N ASP A 170 -17.44 2.40 2.53
CA ASP A 170 -18.76 2.39 3.19
C ASP A 170 -19.10 3.79 3.73
N LEU A 171 -18.14 4.45 4.40
CA LEU A 171 -18.29 5.82 4.90
C LEU A 171 -18.42 6.90 3.81
N PHE A 172 -17.99 6.62 2.60
CA PHE A 172 -18.16 7.51 1.44
C PHE A 172 -19.58 7.42 0.87
N LEU A 173 -20.24 6.28 1.02
CA LEU A 173 -21.62 6.08 0.54
C LEU A 173 -22.69 6.65 1.48
N ASP A 174 -22.34 6.86 2.78
CA ASP A 174 -23.23 7.44 3.82
C ASP A 174 -23.32 8.98 3.68
#